data_b54efdb328149e145b6db5e97d64bc3f
#
_entry.id   b54efdb328149e145b6db5e97d64bc3f
#
_cell.length_a   1.000
_cell.length_b   1.000
_cell.length_c   1.000
_cell.angle_alpha   90.00
_cell.angle_beta   90.00
_cell.angle_gamma   90.00
#
_symmetry.space_group_name_H-M   'P 1'
#
loop_
_entity.id
_entity.type
_entity.pdbx_description
1 polymer ?
#
loop_
_entity_poly.entity_id
_entity_poly.type
_entity_poly.pdbx_seq_one_letter_code
_entity_poly.pdbx_strand_id
1 'polypeptide(L)'
;YHGGAHLVGINMEGPFISPSKKGAQAAENIMRCDYDYFCELQDAAHGLIKLVDIAPEEPGAIDFIDRVRGSVVVSIAHTAADYDTAVEAIEHGASHATHLYNGMPPLHHRNPGVIGAVRDSEKCHAELICDGVHIHPSVIRATFAMFGAKRMILISDSMRATGLEDGEY
;
A
#
# COMPACT_ATOMS: atom_id res chain seq x y z
N TYR A 1 19.36 -14.99 16.73
CA TYR A 1 20.12 -15.06 15.46
C TYR A 1 21.12 -13.91 15.46
N HIS A 2 22.38 -14.21 15.65
CA HIS A 2 23.44 -13.22 15.57
C HIS A 2 23.96 -13.20 14.13
N GLY A 3 23.67 -12.12 13.36
CA GLY A 3 24.25 -11.86 12.03
C GLY A 3 23.26 -11.81 10.85
N GLY A 4 21.93 -11.78 11.08
CA GLY A 4 20.92 -11.60 10.04
C GLY A 4 20.40 -10.15 9.93
N ALA A 5 19.41 -9.94 9.07
CA ALA A 5 18.70 -8.67 8.97
C ALA A 5 17.96 -8.34 10.28
N HIS A 6 17.88 -7.07 10.60
CA HIS A 6 17.12 -6.58 11.75
C HIS A 6 15.68 -6.28 11.32
N LEU A 7 14.69 -6.97 11.93
CA LEU A 7 13.27 -6.69 11.71
C LEU A 7 12.91 -5.37 12.41
N VAL A 8 12.57 -4.35 11.63
CA VAL A 8 12.22 -3.01 12.15
C VAL A 8 10.70 -2.77 12.23
N GLY A 9 9.91 -3.58 11.53
CA GLY A 9 8.46 -3.47 11.50
C GLY A 9 7.84 -4.42 10.48
N ILE A 10 6.52 -4.42 10.47
CA ILE A 10 5.67 -5.18 9.55
C ILE A 10 4.86 -4.18 8.74
N ASN A 11 4.86 -4.32 7.42
CA ASN A 11 3.81 -3.80 6.56
C ASN A 11 2.70 -4.85 6.48
N MET A 12 1.50 -4.49 6.94
CA MET A 12 0.34 -5.37 6.89
C MET A 12 -0.40 -5.14 5.56
N GLU A 13 -0.02 -5.88 4.53
CA GLU A 13 -0.66 -5.84 3.21
C GLU A 13 -1.92 -6.70 3.18
N GLY A 14 -3.05 -6.07 3.38
CA GLY A 14 -4.33 -6.73 3.64
C GLY A 14 -4.53 -7.03 5.14
N PRO A 15 -5.69 -7.55 5.53
CA PRO A 15 -6.82 -8.00 4.72
C PRO A 15 -7.79 -6.90 4.25
N PHE A 16 -7.56 -5.63 4.57
CA PHE A 16 -8.47 -4.50 4.38
C PHE A 16 -8.40 -3.88 2.98
N ILE A 17 -8.30 -4.73 1.98
CA ILE A 17 -8.11 -4.36 0.57
C ILE A 17 -9.35 -4.66 -0.27
N SER A 18 -9.41 -4.10 -1.49
CA SER A 18 -10.54 -4.32 -2.38
C SER A 18 -10.55 -5.75 -2.95
N PRO A 19 -11.68 -6.49 -2.84
CA PRO A 19 -11.82 -7.79 -3.49
C PRO A 19 -11.57 -7.74 -5.01
N SER A 20 -11.90 -6.60 -5.64
CA SER A 20 -11.71 -6.40 -7.09
C SER A 20 -10.25 -6.18 -7.49
N LYS A 21 -9.40 -5.85 -6.52
CA LYS A 21 -7.98 -5.51 -6.71
C LYS A 21 -7.03 -6.38 -5.88
N LYS A 22 -7.52 -7.50 -5.38
CA LYS A 22 -6.80 -8.39 -4.46
C LYS A 22 -5.45 -8.91 -4.98
N GLY A 23 -5.21 -8.88 -6.29
CA GLY A 23 -4.00 -9.47 -6.86
C GLY A 23 -3.88 -10.96 -6.56
N ALA A 24 -2.74 -11.37 -6.04
CA ALA A 24 -2.44 -12.75 -5.66
C ALA A 24 -3.01 -13.17 -4.29
N GLN A 25 -3.61 -12.24 -3.52
CA GLN A 25 -4.14 -12.58 -2.21
C GLN A 25 -5.39 -13.45 -2.31
N ALA A 26 -5.54 -14.39 -1.37
CA ALA A 26 -6.68 -15.30 -1.30
C ALA A 26 -7.96 -14.54 -0.95
N ALA A 27 -9.01 -14.69 -1.78
CA ALA A 27 -10.24 -13.90 -1.65
C ALA A 27 -10.95 -14.12 -0.31
N GLU A 28 -10.85 -15.31 0.25
CA GLU A 28 -11.44 -15.69 1.54
C GLU A 28 -10.82 -14.97 2.74
N ASN A 29 -9.63 -14.39 2.57
CA ASN A 29 -8.94 -13.65 3.62
C ASN A 29 -9.23 -12.14 3.58
N ILE A 30 -9.89 -11.67 2.52
CA ILE A 30 -10.20 -10.24 2.37
C ILE A 30 -11.43 -9.91 3.21
N MET A 31 -11.34 -8.83 3.97
CA MET A 31 -12.41 -8.40 4.85
C MET A 31 -12.50 -6.87 4.89
N ARG A 32 -13.62 -6.38 5.42
CA ARG A 32 -13.80 -4.95 5.68
C ARG A 32 -12.79 -4.45 6.71
N CYS A 33 -12.50 -3.15 6.67
CA CYS A 33 -11.72 -2.51 7.71
C CYS A 33 -12.37 -2.75 9.08
N ASP A 34 -11.63 -3.39 9.97
CA ASP A 34 -12.04 -3.74 11.32
C ASP A 34 -10.93 -3.36 12.30
N TYR A 35 -11.19 -2.34 13.10
CA TYR A 35 -10.20 -1.83 14.04
C TYR A 35 -9.92 -2.80 15.19
N ASP A 36 -10.93 -3.50 15.66
CA ASP A 36 -10.75 -4.41 16.80
C ASP A 36 -9.91 -5.61 16.36
N TYR A 37 -10.17 -6.15 15.16
CA TYR A 37 -9.32 -7.15 14.55
C TYR A 37 -7.89 -6.66 14.29
N PHE A 38 -7.73 -5.41 13.83
CA PHE A 38 -6.39 -4.80 13.70
C PHE A 38 -5.67 -4.75 15.06
N CYS A 39 -6.35 -4.41 16.14
CA CYS A 39 -5.76 -4.38 17.48
C CYS A 39 -5.30 -5.80 17.91
N GLU A 40 -6.09 -6.84 17.64
CA GLU A 40 -5.69 -8.23 17.91
C GLU A 40 -4.41 -8.59 17.14
N LEU A 41 -4.32 -8.22 15.86
CA LEU A 41 -3.13 -8.47 15.04
C LEU A 41 -1.93 -7.65 15.54
N GLN A 42 -2.13 -6.39 15.94
CA GLN A 42 -1.07 -5.54 16.49
C GLN A 42 -0.53 -6.08 17.81
N ASP A 43 -1.41 -6.60 18.67
CA ASP A 43 -1.02 -7.26 19.92
C ASP A 43 -0.23 -8.54 19.64
N ALA A 44 -0.70 -9.40 18.73
CA ALA A 44 -0.01 -10.60 18.30
C ALA A 44 1.37 -10.31 17.67
N ALA A 45 1.47 -9.18 16.97
CA ALA A 45 2.70 -8.66 16.39
C ALA A 45 3.60 -7.91 17.40
N HIS A 46 3.22 -7.85 18.68
CA HIS A 46 3.94 -7.11 19.71
C HIS A 46 4.24 -5.64 19.35
N GLY A 47 3.28 -4.97 18.69
CA GLY A 47 3.42 -3.58 18.26
C GLY A 47 4.34 -3.37 17.06
N LEU A 48 4.67 -4.41 16.31
CA LEU A 48 5.56 -4.34 15.15
C LEU A 48 4.85 -3.93 13.85
N ILE A 49 3.51 -3.93 13.76
CA ILE A 49 2.83 -3.38 12.59
C ILE A 49 3.07 -1.87 12.57
N LYS A 50 3.80 -1.40 11.56
CA LYS A 50 4.16 0.02 11.38
C LYS A 50 3.44 0.66 10.22
N LEU A 51 2.98 -0.15 9.27
CA LEU A 51 2.22 0.28 8.12
C LEU A 51 1.05 -0.70 7.90
N VAL A 52 -0.10 -0.17 7.51
CA VAL A 52 -1.29 -0.96 7.15
C VAL A 52 -1.83 -0.50 5.80
N ASP A 53 -2.04 -1.46 4.92
CA ASP A 53 -2.58 -1.24 3.59
C ASP A 53 -4.10 -1.32 3.60
N ILE A 54 -4.75 -0.34 2.99
CA ILE A 54 -6.20 -0.30 2.87
C ILE A 54 -6.67 0.13 1.49
N ALA A 55 -7.86 -0.31 1.13
CA ALA A 55 -8.63 0.20 0.01
C ALA A 55 -9.66 1.21 0.55
N PRO A 56 -9.49 2.52 0.29
CA PRO A 56 -10.31 3.56 0.93
C PRO A 56 -11.78 3.58 0.48
N GLU A 57 -12.09 2.97 -0.66
CA GLU A 57 -13.48 2.79 -1.14
C GLU A 57 -14.26 1.72 -0.36
N GLU A 58 -13.57 0.85 0.37
CA GLU A 58 -14.22 -0.24 1.09
C GLU A 58 -14.94 0.27 2.34
N PRO A 59 -16.10 -0.32 2.70
CA PRO A 59 -16.87 0.13 3.85
C PRO A 59 -16.07 0.12 5.16
N GLY A 60 -16.11 1.24 5.89
CA GLY A 60 -15.43 1.41 7.17
C GLY A 60 -13.98 1.90 7.07
N ALA A 61 -13.45 2.09 5.85
CA ALA A 61 -12.07 2.50 5.65
C ALA A 61 -11.74 3.87 6.27
N ILE A 62 -12.60 4.86 6.07
CA ILE A 62 -12.37 6.22 6.60
C ILE A 62 -12.41 6.23 8.14
N ASP A 63 -13.39 5.55 8.75
CA ASP A 63 -13.45 5.40 10.23
C ASP A 63 -12.21 4.69 10.77
N PHE A 64 -11.75 3.65 10.08
CA PHE A 64 -10.52 2.95 10.43
C PHE A 64 -9.30 3.88 10.37
N ILE A 65 -9.14 4.67 9.29
CA ILE A 65 -8.03 5.64 9.15
C ILE A 65 -8.02 6.60 10.33
N ASP A 66 -9.16 7.19 10.68
CA ASP A 66 -9.27 8.11 11.79
C ASP A 66 -8.86 7.48 13.12
N ARG A 67 -9.24 6.22 13.35
CA ARG A 67 -8.93 5.49 14.59
C ARG A 67 -7.46 5.11 14.73
N VAL A 68 -6.77 4.78 13.63
CA VAL A 68 -5.34 4.39 13.67
C VAL A 68 -4.40 5.55 13.45
N ARG A 69 -4.92 6.73 13.13
CA ARG A 69 -4.15 7.94 12.83
C ARG A 69 -3.12 8.25 13.93
N GLY A 70 -1.87 8.36 13.50
CA GLY A 70 -0.73 8.66 14.41
C GLY A 70 -0.17 7.46 15.16
N SER A 71 -0.79 6.27 15.08
CA SER A 71 -0.26 5.04 15.66
C SER A 71 0.48 4.18 14.64
N VAL A 72 0.00 4.12 13.41
CA VAL A 72 0.64 3.44 12.28
C VAL A 72 0.53 4.31 11.03
N VAL A 73 1.35 4.03 10.03
CA VAL A 73 1.22 4.63 8.70
C VAL A 73 0.09 3.93 7.96
N VAL A 74 -0.87 4.70 7.45
CA VAL A 74 -1.92 4.16 6.57
C VAL A 74 -1.50 4.36 5.13
N SER A 75 -1.48 3.26 4.38
CA SER A 75 -1.14 3.22 2.97
C SER A 75 -2.35 2.86 2.11
N ILE A 76 -2.52 3.57 1.01
CA ILE A 76 -3.53 3.24 0.00
C ILE A 76 -2.96 2.15 -0.90
N ALA A 77 -3.63 0.99 -0.95
CA ALA A 77 -3.16 -0.17 -1.67
C ALA A 77 -4.32 -1.06 -2.15
N HIS A 78 -4.10 -1.86 -3.19
CA HIS A 78 -5.07 -2.84 -3.69
C HIS A 78 -6.50 -2.29 -3.74
N THR A 79 -6.69 -1.21 -4.45
CA THR A 79 -7.87 -0.35 -4.40
C THR A 79 -8.43 -0.06 -5.79
N ALA A 80 -9.73 0.10 -5.89
CA ALA A 80 -10.41 0.63 -7.07
C ALA A 80 -10.78 2.12 -6.90
N ALA A 81 -10.27 2.79 -5.85
CA ALA A 81 -10.59 4.17 -5.53
C ALA A 81 -10.31 5.11 -6.71
N ASP A 82 -11.22 6.04 -6.91
CA ASP A 82 -11.01 7.18 -7.78
C ASP A 82 -10.17 8.28 -7.08
N TYR A 83 -10.01 9.40 -7.76
CA TYR A 83 -9.22 10.52 -7.23
C TYR A 83 -9.82 11.11 -5.96
N ASP A 84 -11.13 11.35 -5.94
CA ASP A 84 -11.81 12.03 -4.83
C ASP A 84 -11.81 11.15 -3.57
N THR A 85 -12.06 9.85 -3.71
CA THR A 85 -11.97 8.87 -2.63
C THR A 85 -10.56 8.77 -2.06
N ALA A 86 -9.54 8.81 -2.91
CA ALA A 86 -8.15 8.79 -2.46
C ALA A 86 -7.77 10.09 -1.73
N VAL A 87 -8.25 11.25 -2.20
CA VAL A 87 -8.06 12.55 -1.52
C VAL A 87 -8.71 12.53 -0.14
N GLU A 88 -9.96 12.05 -0.03
CA GLU A 88 -10.65 11.90 1.25
C GLU A 88 -9.83 11.07 2.25
N ALA A 89 -9.33 9.91 1.82
CA ALA A 89 -8.48 9.08 2.67
C ALA A 89 -7.21 9.80 3.14
N ILE A 90 -6.59 10.59 2.26
CA ILE A 90 -5.39 11.38 2.59
C ILE A 90 -5.73 12.50 3.59
N GLU A 91 -6.86 13.17 3.44
CA GLU A 91 -7.33 14.20 4.38
C GLU A 91 -7.58 13.62 5.77
N HIS A 92 -8.09 12.40 5.85
CA HIS A 92 -8.30 11.66 7.09
C HIS A 92 -7.01 11.11 7.72
N GLY A 93 -5.93 10.93 6.96
CA GLY A 93 -4.63 10.57 7.54
C GLY A 93 -3.82 9.54 6.79
N ALA A 94 -4.31 8.99 5.67
CA ALA A 94 -3.47 8.20 4.79
C ALA A 94 -2.31 9.06 4.26
N SER A 95 -1.10 8.52 4.29
CA SER A 95 0.10 9.29 3.93
C SER A 95 1.10 8.50 3.10
N HIS A 96 0.64 7.37 2.56
CA HIS A 96 1.48 6.44 1.84
C HIS A 96 0.68 5.75 0.73
N ALA A 97 1.34 5.28 -0.31
CA ALA A 97 0.77 4.41 -1.34
C ALA A 97 1.73 3.26 -1.62
N THR A 98 1.24 2.04 -1.48
CA THR A 98 2.01 0.80 -1.66
C THR A 98 2.11 0.49 -3.15
N HIS A 99 3.28 0.03 -3.60
CA HIS A 99 3.61 -0.43 -4.96
C HIS A 99 2.84 0.32 -6.07
N LEU A 100 3.01 1.63 -6.12
CA LEU A 100 2.31 2.55 -7.02
C LEU A 100 2.15 1.97 -8.44
N TYR A 101 0.99 2.12 -9.07
CA TYR A 101 0.50 1.54 -10.31
C TYR A 101 -0.03 0.09 -10.20
N ASN A 102 0.48 -0.72 -9.28
CA ASN A 102 0.06 -2.11 -9.14
C ASN A 102 -1.19 -2.19 -8.25
N GLY A 103 -2.14 -3.05 -8.60
CA GLY A 103 -3.35 -3.23 -7.82
C GLY A 103 -4.25 -1.98 -7.69
N MET A 104 -4.13 -1.00 -8.59
CA MET A 104 -4.92 0.24 -8.57
C MET A 104 -5.30 0.70 -10.00
N PRO A 105 -6.26 1.66 -10.15
CA PRO A 105 -6.56 2.25 -11.46
C PRO A 105 -5.36 2.97 -12.05
N PRO A 106 -5.18 2.95 -13.40
CA PRO A 106 -4.07 3.64 -14.05
C PRO A 106 -4.22 5.17 -13.95
N LEU A 107 -3.10 5.88 -14.04
CA LEU A 107 -3.10 7.35 -14.21
C LEU A 107 -3.69 7.70 -15.59
N HIS A 108 -4.92 8.17 -15.61
CA HIS A 108 -5.61 8.58 -16.83
C HIS A 108 -5.86 10.09 -16.83
N HIS A 109 -5.75 10.74 -17.99
CA HIS A 109 -5.80 12.21 -18.12
C HIS A 109 -7.11 12.87 -17.66
N ARG A 110 -8.19 12.11 -17.47
CA ARG A 110 -9.47 12.59 -16.93
C ARG A 110 -9.84 11.94 -15.60
N ASN A 111 -9.25 10.78 -15.29
CA ASN A 111 -9.49 10.03 -14.07
C ASN A 111 -8.14 9.66 -13.45
N PRO A 112 -7.46 10.60 -12.78
CA PRO A 112 -6.08 10.39 -12.34
C PRO A 112 -5.93 9.37 -11.19
N GLY A 113 -7.03 9.00 -10.53
CA GLY A 113 -7.08 7.97 -9.50
C GLY A 113 -6.15 8.24 -8.33
N VAL A 114 -5.78 7.18 -7.64
CA VAL A 114 -4.85 7.22 -6.50
C VAL A 114 -3.52 7.88 -6.86
N ILE A 115 -2.99 7.60 -8.04
CA ILE A 115 -1.68 8.14 -8.48
C ILE A 115 -1.72 9.66 -8.52
N GLY A 116 -2.81 10.25 -9.05
CA GLY A 116 -3.02 11.68 -9.07
C GLY A 116 -3.17 12.28 -7.67
N ALA A 117 -4.01 11.67 -6.83
CA ALA A 117 -4.23 12.12 -5.46
C ALA A 117 -2.94 12.13 -4.63
N VAL A 118 -2.17 11.05 -4.69
CA VAL A 118 -0.87 10.94 -4.00
C VAL A 118 0.15 11.92 -4.57
N ARG A 119 0.12 12.18 -5.91
CA ARG A 119 1.00 13.19 -6.52
C ARG A 119 0.72 14.59 -6.00
N ASP A 120 -0.55 14.95 -5.88
CA ASP A 120 -0.98 16.29 -5.47
C ASP A 120 -0.82 16.55 -3.97
N SER A 121 -0.73 15.48 -3.17
CA SER A 121 -0.43 15.58 -1.73
C SER A 121 1.08 15.60 -1.48
N GLU A 122 1.61 16.71 -0.96
CA GLU A 122 3.02 16.82 -0.58
C GLU A 122 3.41 15.94 0.62
N LYS A 123 2.42 15.46 1.38
CA LYS A 123 2.62 14.65 2.58
C LYS A 123 2.73 13.15 2.29
N CYS A 124 2.27 12.71 1.11
CA CYS A 124 2.25 11.31 0.75
C CYS A 124 3.60 10.84 0.19
N HIS A 125 4.02 9.68 0.65
CA HIS A 125 5.10 8.90 0.06
C HIS A 125 4.51 7.80 -0.83
N ALA A 126 5.26 7.35 -1.82
CA ALA A 126 4.85 6.28 -2.71
C ALA A 126 5.95 5.25 -2.86
N GLU A 127 5.58 3.99 -2.74
CA GLU A 127 6.47 2.88 -3.04
C GLU A 127 6.52 2.60 -4.55
N LEU A 128 7.65 2.12 -5.01
CA LEU A 128 7.84 1.77 -6.41
C LEU A 128 8.70 0.52 -6.55
N ILE A 129 8.20 -0.46 -7.29
CA ILE A 129 8.96 -1.64 -7.70
C ILE A 129 9.75 -1.28 -8.96
N CYS A 130 11.06 -1.19 -8.85
CA CYS A 130 11.94 -0.70 -9.93
C CYS A 130 12.72 -1.82 -10.65
N ASP A 131 12.17 -3.02 -10.71
CA ASP A 131 12.80 -4.21 -11.32
C ASP A 131 12.79 -4.19 -12.86
N GLY A 132 12.05 -3.27 -13.48
CA GLY A 132 11.89 -3.18 -14.94
C GLY A 132 10.93 -4.22 -15.53
N VAL A 133 10.30 -5.06 -14.70
CA VAL A 133 9.29 -6.06 -15.06
C VAL A 133 7.89 -5.56 -14.69
N HIS A 134 7.68 -5.18 -13.42
CA HIS A 134 6.40 -4.62 -12.95
C HIS A 134 6.11 -3.27 -13.59
N ILE A 135 7.12 -2.43 -13.74
CA ILE A 135 6.98 -1.08 -14.28
C ILE A 135 8.03 -0.83 -15.36
N HIS A 136 7.58 -0.41 -16.52
CA HIS A 136 8.49 -0.08 -17.63
C HIS A 136 9.47 1.04 -17.23
N PRO A 137 10.76 0.97 -17.55
CA PRO A 137 11.77 1.96 -17.15
C PRO A 137 11.45 3.42 -17.51
N SER A 138 10.68 3.65 -18.60
CA SER A 138 10.21 4.98 -18.96
C SER A 138 9.20 5.54 -17.95
N VAL A 139 8.30 4.68 -17.43
CA VAL A 139 7.32 5.07 -16.41
C VAL A 139 8.02 5.32 -15.08
N ILE A 140 9.02 4.52 -14.71
CA ILE A 140 9.86 4.76 -13.52
C ILE A 140 10.48 6.16 -13.58
N ARG A 141 11.12 6.53 -14.70
CA ARG A 141 11.70 7.88 -14.87
C ARG A 141 10.66 9.00 -14.79
N ALA A 142 9.49 8.80 -15.41
CA ALA A 142 8.40 9.76 -15.35
C ALA A 142 7.88 9.94 -13.91
N THR A 143 7.75 8.85 -13.16
CA THR A 143 7.32 8.86 -11.76
C THR A 143 8.29 9.65 -10.90
N PHE A 144 9.60 9.41 -11.02
CA PHE A 144 10.58 10.20 -10.29
C PHE A 144 10.55 11.70 -10.67
N ALA A 145 10.27 12.02 -11.93
CA ALA A 145 10.11 13.41 -12.36
C ALA A 145 8.85 14.06 -11.77
N MET A 146 7.75 13.30 -11.62
CA MET A 146 6.50 13.79 -11.03
C MET A 146 6.58 13.97 -9.51
N PHE A 147 7.14 12.99 -8.80
CA PHE A 147 7.11 12.94 -7.34
C PHE A 147 8.35 13.53 -6.67
N GLY A 148 9.48 13.51 -7.36
CA GLY A 148 10.79 13.79 -6.77
C GLY A 148 11.30 12.66 -5.88
N ALA A 149 12.62 12.49 -5.80
CA ALA A 149 13.24 11.36 -5.08
C ALA A 149 12.91 11.32 -3.58
N LYS A 150 12.58 12.46 -2.96
CA LYS A 150 12.31 12.53 -1.51
C LYS A 150 11.01 11.83 -1.09
N ARG A 151 10.07 11.66 -2.00
CA ARG A 151 8.77 11.03 -1.73
C ARG A 151 8.69 9.60 -2.25
N MET A 152 9.73 9.09 -2.91
CA MET A 152 9.76 7.74 -3.46
C MET A 152 10.47 6.78 -2.52
N ILE A 153 9.86 5.62 -2.31
CA ILE A 153 10.39 4.52 -1.52
C ILE A 153 10.58 3.33 -2.47
N LEU A 154 11.78 2.77 -2.52
CA LEU A 154 12.05 1.61 -3.36
C LEU A 154 11.76 0.34 -2.58
N ILE A 155 10.98 -0.54 -3.19
CA ILE A 155 10.65 -1.86 -2.66
C ILE A 155 10.92 -2.94 -3.71
N SER A 156 11.12 -4.15 -3.26
CA SER A 156 11.19 -5.34 -4.12
C SER A 156 9.85 -6.05 -4.24
N ASP A 157 9.02 -5.94 -3.22
CA ASP A 157 7.78 -6.73 -3.10
C ASP A 157 8.03 -8.24 -3.30
N SER A 158 9.12 -8.72 -2.69
CA SER A 158 9.59 -10.09 -2.87
C SER A 158 8.68 -11.09 -2.16
N MET A 159 8.25 -12.10 -2.89
CA MET A 159 7.46 -13.19 -2.35
C MET A 159 8.34 -14.22 -1.60
N ARG A 160 7.70 -15.09 -0.81
CA ARG A 160 8.41 -16.13 -0.01
C ARG A 160 9.28 -17.10 -0.83
N ALA A 161 9.00 -17.26 -2.12
CA ALA A 161 9.77 -18.12 -3.02
C ALA A 161 11.02 -17.44 -3.61
N THR A 162 11.28 -16.16 -3.27
CA THR A 162 12.42 -15.41 -3.81
C THR A 162 13.74 -16.12 -3.45
N GLY A 163 14.52 -16.48 -4.47
CA GLY A 163 15.81 -17.17 -4.31
C GLY A 163 15.72 -18.68 -4.15
N LEU A 164 14.53 -19.25 -4.27
CA LEU A 164 14.34 -20.70 -4.36
C LEU A 164 14.43 -21.19 -5.81
N GLU A 165 14.54 -22.49 -6.02
CA GLU A 165 14.49 -23.11 -7.34
C GLU A 165 13.10 -22.90 -7.96
N ASP A 166 13.00 -22.99 -9.30
CA ASP A 166 11.70 -22.87 -9.99
C ASP A 166 10.76 -24.02 -9.54
N GLY A 167 9.54 -23.69 -9.14
CA GLY A 167 8.58 -24.66 -8.62
C GLY A 167 7.26 -24.03 -8.16
N GLU A 168 6.39 -24.88 -7.61
CA GLU A 168 5.16 -24.45 -6.93
C GLU A 168 5.41 -24.32 -5.42
N TYR A 169 4.98 -23.17 -4.81
CA TYR A 169 5.21 -22.86 -3.41
C TYR A 169 3.94 -22.38 -2.68
#